data_1a0f37213da5efe04f58a066d042bf9a
#
_entry.id   1a0f37213da5efe04f58a066d042bf9a
#
_cell.length_a   1.000
_cell.length_b   1.000
_cell.length_c   1.000
_cell.angle_alpha   90.00
_cell.angle_beta   90.00
_cell.angle_gamma   90.00
#
_symmetry.space_group_name_H-M   'P 1'
#
loop_
_entity.id
_entity.type
_entity.pdbx_description
1 polymer ?
#
loop_
_entity_poly.entity_id
_entity_poly.type
_entity_poly.pdbx_seq_one_letter_code
_entity_poly.pdbx_strand_id
1 'polypeptide(L)'
;MNLVNGAGAVGDLSITVDNQDATDATIAIGDIISFQTASAIVATVNGAITVASKTLTVDAVSGTLAVGQRVIGAGISDGDAVVKIATVTSQTVVVLDKAITVANDIPLVFAADGGTNVEAKGEEYEVTAVSGEVLTIRLLDDPAGAGLQTVIPDNSLITRRWRFSDLFDEAPGTSAYATENARGEKDEIHVAVYDTV
;
A
#
# COMPACT_ATOMS: atom_id res chain seq x y z
N MET A 1 -1.66 -3.41 2.94
CA MET A 1 -0.89 -2.48 2.08
C MET A 1 -0.78 -3.12 0.70
N ASN A 2 -1.10 -2.38 -0.34
CA ASN A 2 -1.19 -2.92 -1.69
C ASN A 2 0.12 -2.69 -2.45
N LEU A 3 0.46 -3.67 -3.28
CA LEU A 3 1.58 -3.61 -4.21
C LEU A 3 1.03 -3.73 -5.64
N VAL A 4 1.77 -3.20 -6.57
CA VAL A 4 1.50 -3.41 -8.00
C VAL A 4 1.84 -4.86 -8.37
N ASN A 5 0.91 -5.54 -9.02
CA ASN A 5 1.08 -6.90 -9.55
C ASN A 5 1.26 -6.83 -11.07
N GLY A 6 2.49 -7.03 -11.52
CA GLY A 6 2.89 -6.77 -12.89
C GLY A 6 3.19 -5.29 -13.17
N ALA A 7 4.10 -5.03 -14.09
CA ALA A 7 4.48 -3.65 -14.42
C ALA A 7 3.38 -2.90 -15.18
N GLY A 8 3.14 -1.65 -14.81
CA GLY A 8 2.29 -0.72 -15.57
C GLY A 8 3.10 0.06 -16.62
N ALA A 9 2.57 0.19 -17.82
CA ALA A 9 3.18 0.97 -18.90
C ALA A 9 2.63 2.40 -18.96
N VAL A 10 3.39 3.30 -19.55
CA VAL A 10 2.89 4.67 -19.83
C VAL A 10 1.64 4.61 -20.68
N GLY A 11 0.61 5.33 -20.28
CA GLY A 11 -0.69 5.38 -20.92
C GLY A 11 -1.72 4.35 -20.42
N ASP A 12 -1.31 3.39 -19.60
CA ASP A 12 -2.25 2.42 -19.04
C ASP A 12 -3.31 3.11 -18.18
N LEU A 13 -4.58 2.78 -18.43
CA LEU A 13 -5.73 3.27 -17.67
C LEU A 13 -6.14 2.30 -16.55
N SER A 14 -5.43 1.22 -16.39
CA SER A 14 -5.66 0.24 -15.33
C SER A 14 -4.35 -0.34 -14.83
N ILE A 15 -4.37 -0.77 -13.57
CA ILE A 15 -3.25 -1.44 -12.93
C ILE A 15 -3.79 -2.58 -12.07
N THR A 16 -3.08 -3.69 -12.06
CA THR A 16 -3.39 -4.82 -11.18
C THR A 16 -2.64 -4.65 -9.87
N VAL A 17 -3.25 -5.01 -8.77
CA VAL A 17 -2.66 -4.88 -7.43
C VAL A 17 -2.79 -6.18 -6.65
N ASP A 18 -1.84 -6.44 -5.78
CA ASP A 18 -1.91 -7.55 -4.83
C ASP A 18 -2.75 -7.18 -3.61
N ASN A 19 -3.46 -8.15 -3.04
CA ASN A 19 -4.16 -8.06 -1.76
C ASN A 19 -5.29 -7.02 -1.71
N GLN A 20 -5.99 -6.78 -2.81
CA GLN A 20 -7.14 -5.87 -2.84
C GLN A 20 -8.27 -6.31 -1.90
N ASP A 21 -8.38 -7.61 -1.61
CA ASP A 21 -9.41 -8.19 -0.73
C ASP A 21 -9.00 -8.18 0.74
N ALA A 22 -7.77 -7.78 1.10
CA ALA A 22 -7.35 -7.69 2.49
C ALA A 22 -8.16 -6.60 3.21
N THR A 23 -8.75 -6.94 4.33
CA THR A 23 -9.69 -6.09 5.08
C THR A 23 -9.13 -4.70 5.43
N ASP A 24 -7.82 -4.58 5.54
CA ASP A 24 -7.16 -3.34 5.96
C ASP A 24 -6.51 -2.55 4.80
N ALA A 25 -6.59 -3.07 3.58
CA ALA A 25 -5.85 -2.50 2.45
C ALA A 25 -6.73 -2.27 1.22
N THR A 26 -8.04 -2.35 1.36
CA THR A 26 -8.97 -2.19 0.24
C THR A 26 -8.90 -0.77 -0.32
N ILE A 27 -8.48 -0.65 -1.56
CA ILE A 27 -8.55 0.59 -2.32
C ILE A 27 -9.97 0.73 -2.85
N ALA A 28 -10.60 1.88 -2.64
CA ALA A 28 -11.97 2.16 -3.03
C ALA A 28 -12.03 3.12 -4.22
N ILE A 29 -13.18 3.14 -4.88
CA ILE A 29 -13.49 4.15 -5.91
C ILE A 29 -13.48 5.54 -5.24
N GLY A 30 -12.79 6.49 -5.87
CA GLY A 30 -12.61 7.85 -5.35
C GLY A 30 -11.34 8.04 -4.50
N ASP A 31 -10.65 6.96 -4.14
CA ASP A 31 -9.32 7.10 -3.53
C ASP A 31 -8.32 7.71 -4.51
N ILE A 32 -7.40 8.49 -3.96
CA ILE A 32 -6.24 8.99 -4.69
C ILE A 32 -5.07 8.10 -4.34
N ILE A 33 -4.41 7.57 -5.36
CA ILE A 33 -3.25 6.71 -5.22
C ILE A 33 -2.03 7.31 -5.90
N SER A 34 -0.87 6.96 -5.38
CA SER A 34 0.43 7.23 -6.02
C SER A 34 1.35 6.04 -5.84
N PHE A 35 2.38 5.93 -6.67
CA PHE A 35 3.27 4.78 -6.73
C PHE A 35 4.68 5.17 -6.33
N GLN A 36 5.37 4.27 -5.62
CA GLN A 36 6.80 4.37 -5.45
C GLN A 36 7.50 3.86 -6.71
N THR A 37 8.32 4.69 -7.31
CA THR A 37 9.08 4.32 -8.51
C THR A 37 10.39 3.59 -8.21
N ALA A 38 10.80 3.46 -6.95
CA ALA A 38 11.95 2.66 -6.57
C ALA A 38 11.59 1.19 -6.54
N SER A 39 12.36 0.36 -7.19
CA SER A 39 12.23 -1.10 -7.10
C SER A 39 12.34 -1.52 -5.64
N ALA A 40 11.28 -2.06 -5.09
CA ALA A 40 11.33 -2.67 -3.77
C ALA A 40 12.22 -3.92 -3.83
N ILE A 41 12.95 -4.19 -2.76
CA ILE A 41 13.69 -5.43 -2.63
C ILE A 41 12.67 -6.53 -2.33
N VAL A 42 12.66 -7.57 -3.14
CA VAL A 42 11.80 -8.73 -2.92
C VAL A 42 12.61 -9.91 -2.39
N ALA A 43 11.97 -10.73 -1.60
CA ALA A 43 12.52 -11.98 -1.09
C ALA A 43 11.38 -12.95 -0.78
N THR A 44 11.71 -14.17 -0.36
CA THR A 44 10.74 -15.18 0.05
C THR A 44 11.09 -15.65 1.47
N VAL A 45 10.09 -15.93 2.29
CA VAL A 45 10.32 -16.50 3.63
C VAL A 45 10.93 -17.89 3.50
N ASN A 46 12.08 -18.11 4.15
CA ASN A 46 12.74 -19.39 4.20
C ASN A 46 12.55 -20.02 5.59
N GLY A 47 11.60 -20.95 5.67
CA GLY A 47 11.18 -21.59 6.91
C GLY A 47 10.04 -20.86 7.64
N ALA A 48 8.96 -21.59 7.92
CA ALA A 48 7.82 -21.04 8.62
C ALA A 48 8.18 -20.60 10.06
N ILE A 49 7.68 -19.44 10.47
CA ILE A 49 7.73 -18.95 11.86
C ILE A 49 6.38 -19.24 12.49
N THR A 50 6.27 -20.38 13.17
CA THR A 50 5.03 -20.86 13.80
C THR A 50 4.82 -20.34 15.23
N VAL A 51 5.90 -19.92 15.88
CA VAL A 51 5.90 -19.25 17.20
C VAL A 51 6.47 -17.86 17.00
N ALA A 52 5.78 -16.84 17.49
CA ALA A 52 6.16 -15.45 17.30
C ALA A 52 7.66 -15.19 17.56
N SER A 53 8.37 -14.74 16.55
CA SER A 53 9.82 -14.51 16.57
C SER A 53 10.15 -13.19 15.87
N LYS A 54 11.23 -12.57 16.34
CA LYS A 54 11.82 -11.40 15.66
C LYS A 54 12.83 -11.79 14.59
N THR A 55 13.33 -13.03 14.59
CA THR A 55 14.27 -13.49 13.58
C THR A 55 13.52 -13.98 12.37
N LEU A 56 13.78 -13.39 11.23
CA LEU A 56 13.25 -13.74 9.93
C LEU A 56 14.40 -14.23 9.02
N THR A 57 14.23 -15.43 8.48
CA THR A 57 15.12 -15.97 7.45
C THR A 57 14.44 -15.85 6.10
N VAL A 58 15.17 -15.40 5.11
CA VAL A 58 14.69 -15.19 3.74
C VAL A 58 15.66 -15.76 2.71
N ASP A 59 15.14 -16.04 1.52
CA ASP A 59 15.93 -16.40 0.34
C ASP A 59 15.48 -15.58 -0.88
N ALA A 60 16.13 -15.82 -2.03
CA ALA A 60 15.84 -15.12 -3.29
C ALA A 60 15.83 -13.57 -3.18
N VAL A 61 16.69 -13.00 -2.36
CA VAL A 61 16.75 -11.54 -2.12
C VAL A 61 17.22 -10.82 -3.39
N SER A 62 16.40 -9.92 -3.92
CA SER A 62 16.68 -9.20 -5.17
C SER A 62 17.61 -7.99 -5.04
N GLY A 63 18.03 -7.64 -3.81
CA GLY A 63 18.84 -6.46 -3.56
C GLY A 63 19.56 -6.53 -2.22
N THR A 64 19.84 -5.38 -1.59
CA THR A 64 20.55 -5.30 -0.31
C THR A 64 19.59 -4.93 0.82
N LEU A 65 19.42 -5.83 1.78
CA LEU A 65 18.63 -5.57 2.99
C LEU A 65 19.37 -4.59 3.90
N ALA A 66 18.64 -3.63 4.46
CA ALA A 66 19.17 -2.61 5.34
C ALA A 66 18.26 -2.37 6.57
N VAL A 67 18.87 -1.91 7.66
CA VAL A 67 18.15 -1.50 8.87
C VAL A 67 17.18 -0.36 8.54
N GLY A 68 15.98 -0.42 9.12
CA GLY A 68 14.91 0.56 8.93
C GLY A 68 13.96 0.24 7.77
N GLN A 69 14.30 -0.67 6.87
CA GLN A 69 13.36 -1.08 5.81
C GLN A 69 12.10 -1.73 6.41
N ARG A 70 10.94 -1.35 5.87
CA ARG A 70 9.66 -2.00 6.19
C ARG A 70 9.63 -3.38 5.56
N VAL A 71 9.07 -4.32 6.30
CA VAL A 71 8.81 -5.68 5.81
C VAL A 71 7.32 -5.81 5.55
N ILE A 72 6.95 -6.17 4.34
CA ILE A 72 5.58 -6.27 3.86
C ILE A 72 5.38 -7.68 3.31
N GLY A 73 4.28 -8.30 3.66
CA GLY A 73 3.93 -9.65 3.21
C GLY A 73 2.74 -10.21 3.99
N ALA A 74 2.09 -11.23 3.47
CA ALA A 74 0.96 -11.87 4.13
C ALA A 74 1.39 -12.42 5.51
N GLY A 75 0.65 -12.07 6.56
CA GLY A 75 0.92 -12.46 7.95
C GLY A 75 1.99 -11.63 8.67
N ILE A 76 2.64 -10.66 8.00
CA ILE A 76 3.67 -9.81 8.63
C ILE A 76 3.11 -8.48 9.11
N SER A 77 2.15 -7.90 8.41
CA SER A 77 1.52 -6.66 8.80
C SER A 77 0.02 -6.88 9.00
N ASP A 78 -0.40 -7.08 10.23
CA ASP A 78 -1.82 -6.97 10.59
C ASP A 78 -2.09 -5.52 10.97
N GLY A 79 -2.89 -4.83 10.16
CA GLY A 79 -3.34 -3.48 10.43
C GLY A 79 -2.21 -2.45 10.53
N ASP A 80 -2.35 -1.48 11.42
CA ASP A 80 -1.45 -0.33 11.61
C ASP A 80 -0.02 -0.68 12.10
N ALA A 81 0.27 -1.95 12.34
CA ALA A 81 1.54 -2.39 12.90
C ALA A 81 2.64 -2.51 11.82
N VAL A 82 3.31 -1.40 11.54
CA VAL A 82 4.51 -1.43 10.69
C VAL A 82 5.60 -2.28 11.33
N VAL A 83 6.11 -3.25 10.59
CA VAL A 83 7.25 -4.10 10.97
C VAL A 83 8.48 -3.64 10.18
N LYS A 84 9.61 -3.48 10.87
CA LYS A 84 10.86 -2.99 10.28
C LYS A 84 12.03 -3.89 10.61
N ILE A 85 13.05 -3.86 9.75
CA ILE A 85 14.34 -4.47 10.06
C ILE A 85 15.02 -3.66 11.17
N ALA A 86 15.23 -4.28 12.33
CA ALA A 86 16.01 -3.70 13.43
C ALA A 86 17.51 -3.98 13.27
N THR A 87 17.86 -5.16 12.74
CA THR A 87 19.27 -5.57 12.53
C THR A 87 19.36 -6.47 11.30
N VAL A 88 20.38 -6.26 10.48
CA VAL A 88 20.77 -7.18 9.41
C VAL A 88 21.91 -8.04 9.91
N THR A 89 21.64 -9.33 10.17
CA THR A 89 22.67 -10.30 10.58
C THR A 89 23.42 -10.81 9.35
N SER A 90 22.69 -11.06 8.29
CA SER A 90 23.20 -11.34 6.94
C SER A 90 22.13 -10.93 5.91
N GLN A 91 22.44 -11.02 4.63
CA GLN A 91 21.46 -10.72 3.58
C GLN A 91 20.32 -11.77 3.47
N THR A 92 20.41 -12.84 4.24
CA THR A 92 19.37 -13.89 4.32
C THR A 92 18.81 -14.04 5.74
N VAL A 93 19.30 -13.29 6.73
CA VAL A 93 18.81 -13.34 8.13
C VAL A 93 18.74 -11.93 8.69
N VAL A 94 17.54 -11.51 9.05
CA VAL A 94 17.28 -10.21 9.67
C VAL A 94 16.59 -10.36 11.01
N VAL A 95 16.79 -9.39 11.89
CA VAL A 95 16.02 -9.26 13.14
C VAL A 95 15.05 -8.10 12.97
N LEU A 96 13.80 -8.34 13.27
CA LEU A 96 12.71 -7.36 13.17
C LEU A 96 12.53 -6.61 14.48
N ASP A 97 11.94 -5.43 14.43
CA ASP A 97 11.55 -4.64 15.60
C ASP A 97 10.39 -5.29 16.37
N LYS A 98 9.53 -6.03 15.67
CA LYS A 98 8.37 -6.76 16.22
C LYS A 98 8.48 -8.26 15.94
N ALA A 99 7.89 -9.06 16.85
CA ALA A 99 7.77 -10.49 16.64
C ALA A 99 6.60 -10.78 15.68
N ILE A 100 6.82 -11.70 14.75
CA ILE A 100 5.85 -12.09 13.73
C ILE A 100 5.64 -13.61 13.72
N THR A 101 4.54 -14.04 13.14
CA THR A 101 4.31 -15.42 12.68
C THR A 101 4.07 -15.37 11.18
N VAL A 102 4.71 -16.22 10.41
CA VAL A 102 4.58 -16.23 8.95
C VAL A 102 4.78 -17.65 8.41
N ALA A 103 4.05 -18.00 7.37
CA ALA A 103 4.23 -19.29 6.69
C ALA A 103 5.51 -19.30 5.84
N ASN A 104 5.98 -20.50 5.50
CA ASN A 104 7.06 -20.66 4.53
C ASN A 104 6.61 -20.19 3.14
N ASP A 105 7.57 -19.80 2.31
CA ASP A 105 7.36 -19.40 0.91
C ASP A 105 6.47 -18.17 0.69
N ILE A 106 6.19 -17.41 1.74
CA ILE A 106 5.47 -16.12 1.60
C ILE A 106 6.38 -15.12 0.91
N PRO A 107 5.94 -14.51 -0.19
CA PRO A 107 6.67 -13.43 -0.83
C PRO A 107 6.68 -12.19 0.06
N LEU A 108 7.84 -11.57 0.15
CA LEU A 108 8.09 -10.38 0.96
C LEU A 108 8.61 -9.24 0.11
N VAL A 109 8.23 -8.04 0.52
CA VAL A 109 8.76 -6.80 -0.01
C VAL A 109 9.44 -6.03 1.12
N PHE A 110 10.65 -5.56 0.87
CA PHE A 110 11.40 -4.68 1.76
C PHE A 110 11.45 -3.29 1.13
N ALA A 111 10.67 -2.38 1.67
CA ALA A 111 10.62 -1.00 1.22
C ALA A 111 11.51 -0.12 2.10
N ALA A 112 12.19 0.84 1.50
CA ALA A 112 12.82 1.89 2.28
C ALA A 112 11.77 2.54 3.19
N ASP A 113 12.09 2.71 4.48
CA ASP A 113 11.16 3.38 5.37
C ASP A 113 11.00 4.83 4.91
N GLY A 114 9.76 5.24 4.71
CA GLY A 114 9.39 6.59 4.33
C GLY A 114 9.72 7.67 5.37
N GLY A 115 10.68 7.40 6.25
CA GLY A 115 11.20 8.38 7.20
C GLY A 115 11.81 9.61 6.54
N THR A 116 12.25 9.51 5.31
CA THR A 116 12.71 10.66 4.52
C THR A 116 12.67 10.31 3.04
N ASN A 117 11.64 10.75 2.33
CA ASN A 117 11.67 10.85 0.88
C ASN A 117 11.51 9.56 0.06
N VAL A 118 10.67 8.64 0.47
CA VAL A 118 9.88 7.97 -0.52
C VAL A 118 8.59 8.76 -0.67
N GLU A 119 8.74 10.02 -0.92
CA GLU A 119 7.70 10.75 -1.63
C GLU A 119 7.57 10.00 -2.95
N ALA A 120 6.44 9.35 -3.14
CA ALA A 120 6.00 9.01 -4.47
C ALA A 120 5.92 10.34 -5.23
N LYS A 121 7.03 10.80 -5.75
CA LYS A 121 7.11 11.89 -6.70
C LYS A 121 6.73 11.32 -8.04
N GLY A 122 5.56 10.69 -8.04
CA GLY A 122 4.86 10.34 -9.21
C GLY A 122 3.59 11.17 -9.22
N GLU A 123 2.99 11.24 -10.35
CA GLU A 123 1.65 11.75 -10.52
C GLU A 123 0.69 11.01 -9.58
N GLU A 124 -0.31 11.70 -9.11
CA GLU A 124 -1.42 11.12 -8.37
C GLU A 124 -2.53 10.69 -9.34
N TYR A 125 -3.19 9.60 -9.01
CA TYR A 125 -4.25 9.03 -9.82
C TYR A 125 -5.50 8.81 -8.99
N GLU A 126 -6.65 9.18 -9.55
CA GLU A 126 -7.95 8.84 -8.97
C GLU A 126 -8.37 7.45 -9.41
N VAL A 127 -8.83 6.63 -8.48
CA VAL A 127 -9.41 5.31 -8.75
C VAL A 127 -10.86 5.51 -9.18
N THR A 128 -11.18 5.17 -10.43
CA THR A 128 -12.50 5.36 -11.01
C THR A 128 -13.36 4.10 -11.05
N ALA A 129 -12.72 2.93 -11.01
CA ALA A 129 -13.39 1.64 -10.86
C ALA A 129 -12.47 0.62 -10.19
N VAL A 130 -13.08 -0.37 -9.54
CA VAL A 130 -12.40 -1.50 -8.91
C VAL A 130 -13.10 -2.78 -9.36
N SER A 131 -12.34 -3.75 -9.89
CA SER A 131 -12.84 -5.05 -10.32
C SER A 131 -11.87 -6.14 -9.88
N GLY A 132 -12.16 -6.79 -8.75
CA GLY A 132 -11.20 -7.68 -8.10
C GLY A 132 -9.91 -6.95 -7.79
N GLU A 133 -8.79 -7.45 -8.26
CA GLU A 133 -7.47 -6.85 -8.09
C GLU A 133 -7.13 -5.77 -9.14
N VAL A 134 -8.03 -5.49 -10.08
CA VAL A 134 -7.79 -4.48 -11.12
C VAL A 134 -8.41 -3.15 -10.73
N LEU A 135 -7.57 -2.12 -10.65
CA LEU A 135 -7.97 -0.73 -10.46
C LEU A 135 -8.00 -0.03 -11.83
N THR A 136 -9.11 0.63 -12.15
CA THR A 136 -9.14 1.60 -13.24
C THR A 136 -8.78 2.97 -12.67
N ILE A 137 -7.83 3.63 -13.30
CA ILE A 137 -7.25 4.88 -12.81
C ILE A 137 -7.28 5.97 -13.87
N ARG A 138 -7.26 7.21 -13.42
CA ARG A 138 -7.01 8.37 -14.28
C ARG A 138 -6.08 9.34 -13.57
N LEU A 139 -5.27 10.07 -14.32
CA LEU A 139 -4.44 11.14 -13.76
C LEU A 139 -5.34 12.13 -13.01
N LEU A 140 -4.95 12.47 -11.78
CA LEU A 140 -5.70 13.40 -10.95
C LEU A 140 -5.74 14.77 -11.61
N ASP A 141 -6.93 15.38 -11.60
CA ASP A 141 -7.21 16.72 -12.16
C ASP A 141 -6.94 16.86 -13.68
N ASP A 142 -6.75 15.75 -14.40
CA ASP A 142 -6.72 15.76 -15.86
C ASP A 142 -8.12 15.54 -16.46
N PRO A 143 -8.73 16.56 -17.10
CA PRO A 143 -10.03 16.41 -17.74
C PRO A 143 -10.02 15.44 -18.94
N ALA A 144 -8.87 15.17 -19.52
CA ALA A 144 -8.73 14.22 -20.63
C ALA A 144 -8.70 12.76 -20.14
N GLY A 145 -8.50 12.55 -18.83
CA GLY A 145 -8.50 11.22 -18.23
C GLY A 145 -7.28 10.39 -18.62
N ALA A 146 -6.10 11.00 -18.68
CA ALA A 146 -4.86 10.30 -18.99
C ALA A 146 -4.59 9.16 -18.00
N GLY A 147 -3.94 8.10 -18.48
CA GLY A 147 -3.43 7.00 -17.69
C GLY A 147 -2.05 7.27 -17.10
N LEU A 148 -1.31 6.20 -16.79
CA LEU A 148 0.02 6.28 -16.20
C LEU A 148 0.96 7.18 -17.01
N GLN A 149 1.62 8.10 -16.33
CA GLN A 149 2.58 9.04 -16.97
C GLN A 149 4.01 8.47 -16.98
N THR A 150 4.28 7.50 -16.14
CA THR A 150 5.58 6.82 -16.04
C THR A 150 5.38 5.31 -15.96
N VAL A 151 6.42 4.55 -16.29
CA VAL A 151 6.42 3.09 -16.09
C VAL A 151 6.42 2.82 -14.58
N ILE A 152 5.49 2.03 -14.11
CA ILE A 152 5.42 1.59 -12.73
C ILE A 152 5.95 0.15 -12.66
N PRO A 153 7.07 -0.10 -11.98
CA PRO A 153 7.60 -1.44 -11.83
C PRO A 153 6.66 -2.38 -11.07
N ASP A 154 6.75 -3.67 -11.36
CA ASP A 154 6.17 -4.71 -10.53
C ASP A 154 6.62 -4.59 -9.07
N ASN A 155 5.74 -4.94 -8.13
CA ASN A 155 5.96 -4.79 -6.68
C ASN A 155 6.19 -3.34 -6.20
N SER A 156 5.86 -2.33 -7.00
CA SER A 156 5.84 -0.94 -6.54
C SER A 156 4.83 -0.77 -5.43
N LEU A 157 5.22 -0.05 -4.38
CA LEU A 157 4.33 0.24 -3.26
C LEU A 157 3.29 1.28 -3.67
N ILE A 158 2.04 1.03 -3.30
CA ILE A 158 0.94 1.97 -3.52
C ILE A 158 0.68 2.73 -2.23
N THR A 159 0.73 4.06 -2.29
CA THR A 159 0.23 4.92 -1.23
C THR A 159 -1.18 5.39 -1.58
N ARG A 160 -2.01 5.56 -0.57
CA ARG A 160 -3.42 5.89 -0.72
C ARG A 160 -3.81 7.03 0.21
N ARG A 161 -4.60 7.96 -0.28
CA ARG A 161 -5.33 8.93 0.49
C ARG A 161 -6.74 9.10 -0.07
N TRP A 162 -7.68 9.59 0.69
CA TRP A 162 -8.94 10.06 0.14
C TRP A 162 -8.79 11.50 -0.38
N ARG A 163 -9.60 11.87 -1.38
CA ARG A 163 -9.37 13.06 -2.22
C ARG A 163 -9.23 14.37 -1.45
N PHE A 164 -9.93 14.54 -0.33
CA PHE A 164 -9.95 15.77 0.43
C PHE A 164 -9.36 15.61 1.83
N SER A 165 -8.39 14.70 1.99
CA SER A 165 -7.75 14.41 3.28
C SER A 165 -7.08 15.62 3.95
N ASP A 166 -6.72 16.62 3.17
CA ASP A 166 -6.08 17.86 3.64
C ASP A 166 -7.10 18.89 4.17
N LEU A 167 -8.38 18.70 3.88
CA LEU A 167 -9.46 19.64 4.26
C LEU A 167 -10.28 19.15 5.46
N PHE A 168 -10.16 17.89 5.82
CA PHE A 168 -10.94 17.25 6.86
C PHE A 168 -10.08 16.27 7.65
N ASP A 169 -10.36 16.11 8.94
CA ASP A 169 -9.58 15.24 9.83
C ASP A 169 -9.72 13.76 9.47
N GLU A 170 -10.87 13.35 8.91
CA GLU A 170 -11.15 11.96 8.50
C GLU A 170 -12.08 11.89 7.29
N ALA A 171 -12.12 10.73 6.64
CA ALA A 171 -13.05 10.47 5.54
C ALA A 171 -14.50 10.40 6.04
N PRO A 172 -15.51 10.74 5.20
CA PRO A 172 -16.91 10.56 5.56
C PRO A 172 -17.19 9.11 5.97
N GLY A 173 -17.82 8.95 7.11
CA GLY A 173 -18.05 7.65 7.72
C GLY A 173 -19.52 7.38 8.04
N THR A 174 -19.74 6.61 9.08
CA THR A 174 -21.06 6.34 9.64
C THR A 174 -21.22 7.16 10.92
N SER A 175 -22.23 8.00 10.99
CA SER A 175 -22.47 8.84 12.16
C SER A 175 -22.80 7.99 13.40
N ALA A 176 -22.52 8.54 14.58
CA ALA A 176 -22.92 7.91 15.85
C ALA A 176 -24.43 7.67 15.89
N TYR A 177 -25.22 8.59 15.33
CA TYR A 177 -26.67 8.43 15.26
C TYR A 177 -27.12 7.22 14.43
N ALA A 178 -26.51 7.04 13.23
CA ALA A 178 -26.82 5.89 12.39
C ALA A 178 -26.41 4.57 13.03
N THR A 179 -25.25 4.54 13.67
CA THR A 179 -24.72 3.37 14.40
C THR A 179 -25.64 2.99 15.57
N GLU A 180 -26.04 3.94 16.41
CA GLU A 180 -26.89 3.71 17.58
C GLU A 180 -28.32 3.30 17.22
N ASN A 181 -28.82 3.74 16.09
CA ASN A 181 -30.21 3.52 15.67
C ASN A 181 -30.36 2.47 14.55
N ALA A 182 -29.31 1.76 14.19
CA ALA A 182 -29.29 0.78 13.09
C ALA A 182 -29.90 1.34 11.78
N ARG A 183 -29.56 2.57 11.43
CA ARG A 183 -30.13 3.31 10.28
C ARG A 183 -29.37 3.17 8.98
N GLY A 184 -28.41 2.28 8.91
CA GLY A 184 -27.54 2.06 7.76
C GLY A 184 -26.11 2.53 8.04
N GLU A 185 -25.29 2.58 6.99
CA GLU A 185 -23.88 2.93 7.05
C GLU A 185 -23.57 4.05 6.05
N LYS A 186 -22.47 4.77 6.28
CA LYS A 186 -21.94 5.82 5.39
C LYS A 186 -22.93 6.96 5.13
N ASP A 187 -23.50 7.48 6.19
CA ASP A 187 -24.47 8.58 6.15
C ASP A 187 -23.87 9.98 6.36
N GLU A 188 -22.58 10.06 6.59
CA GLU A 188 -21.86 11.33 6.67
C GLU A 188 -21.50 11.86 5.28
N ILE A 189 -21.56 13.17 5.12
CA ILE A 189 -21.19 13.89 3.89
C ILE A 189 -20.26 15.03 4.28
N HIS A 190 -19.09 15.08 3.64
CA HIS A 190 -18.23 16.26 3.69
C HIS A 190 -18.54 17.17 2.50
N VAL A 191 -18.68 18.46 2.75
CA VAL A 191 -18.89 19.46 1.71
C VAL A 191 -17.73 20.44 1.72
N ALA A 192 -16.92 20.41 0.67
CA ALA A 192 -15.86 21.39 0.43
C ALA A 192 -16.30 22.36 -0.67
N VAL A 193 -16.23 23.65 -0.40
CA VAL A 193 -16.44 24.70 -1.41
C VAL A 193 -15.12 25.47 -1.54
N TYR A 194 -14.54 25.45 -2.72
CA TYR A 194 -13.30 26.17 -3.02
C TYR A 194 -13.43 26.90 -4.37
N ASP A 195 -12.77 28.05 -4.42
CA ASP A 195 -12.73 28.86 -5.63
C ASP A 195 -11.59 28.38 -6.51
N THR A 196 -11.90 28.11 -7.76
CA THR A 196 -10.92 27.72 -8.81
C THR A 196 -10.68 28.92 -9.70
N VAL A 197 -9.90 29.89 -9.21
CA VAL A 197 -9.46 31.05 -10.03
C VAL A 197 -8.24 30.71 -10.82
#